data_ffa62ab5b3409dc242c6afcb5894b98f
#
_entry.id   ffa62ab5b3409dc242c6afcb5894b98f
#
_cell.length_a   1.000
_cell.length_b   1.000
_cell.length_c   1.000
_cell.angle_alpha   90.00
_cell.angle_beta   90.00
_cell.angle_gamma   90.00
#
_symmetry.space_group_name_H-M   'P 1'
#
loop_
_entity.id
_entity.type
_entity.pdbx_description
1 polymer ?
#
loop_
_entity_poly.entity_id
_entity_poly.type
_entity_poly.pdbx_seq_one_letter_code
_entity_poly.pdbx_strand_id
1 'polypeptide(L)'
;MKKILAILLAGMMTATALAGCGGSGGSSSTDSKSDGGSSAASGDASDEKTVDANTVDPSLFGDEDNISLKVWAPSQALELVKKQVEEFQKAYPDKTFKSIEVSAMAEAESGTQILNDASAAADVFGFASDHLNKLVDAKVLSEVAFTKTVTDMNSKETVEAGKIKGTLYAYPETNDNGYYLVYDKTVVADEKAGKLEDILAACKDAGKKFIFDCGNGYYGCTFAFTAGVKIDGLEDDGVTQKFVDYDEDEAVKTLQAFSKLMKEYKGTFTSLDVAQIASGFETGTLGAGVDGSWNTNADQDALKDNFGAAKLPTINVDGTDKQLISMFGYKYIGVNASSKFPASAQILAYYLSGEKCQQERAETLGWGPSNKNVQNSPVITDNPIQQAIQKQSENACVQVNIAPTFWNPMGNLGNKLIAEETDADDADFFKKLLKDTIANVRDEG
;
A
#
# COMPACT_ATOMS: atom_id res chain seq x y z
N MET A 1 17.91 -27.53 -5.45
CA MET A 1 17.39 -26.27 -4.91
C MET A 1 17.82 -26.00 -3.45
N LYS A 2 17.54 -26.88 -2.46
CA LYS A 2 17.97 -26.64 -1.04
C LYS A 2 19.48 -26.46 -0.82
N LYS A 3 20.34 -26.97 -1.70
CA LYS A 3 21.81 -26.87 -1.57
C LYS A 3 22.38 -25.54 -2.06
N ILE A 4 21.71 -24.86 -3.01
CA ILE A 4 22.15 -23.57 -3.57
C ILE A 4 21.83 -22.44 -2.58
N LEU A 5 20.66 -22.49 -1.93
CA LEU A 5 20.29 -21.50 -0.91
C LEU A 5 21.22 -21.53 0.35
N ALA A 6 21.71 -22.71 0.70
CA ALA A 6 22.64 -22.85 1.83
C ALA A 6 24.04 -22.25 1.57
N ILE A 7 24.44 -22.13 0.31
CA ILE A 7 25.72 -21.52 -0.08
C ILE A 7 25.63 -20.00 -0.04
N LEU A 8 24.48 -19.40 -0.40
CA LEU A 8 24.23 -17.96 -0.34
C LEU A 8 24.27 -17.40 1.10
N LEU A 9 23.85 -18.20 2.09
CA LEU A 9 23.87 -17.81 3.51
C LEU A 9 25.26 -17.89 4.17
N ALA A 10 26.17 -18.71 3.67
CA ALA A 10 27.49 -18.90 4.25
C ALA A 10 28.52 -17.80 3.87
N GLY A 11 28.28 -17.06 2.79
CA GLY A 11 29.21 -16.03 2.28
C GLY A 11 29.18 -14.69 3.02
N MET A 12 28.15 -14.40 3.81
CA MET A 12 27.97 -13.09 4.49
C MET A 12 28.60 -12.99 5.88
N MET A 13 29.29 -14.02 6.41
CA MET A 13 29.82 -14.01 7.80
C MET A 13 31.30 -13.56 7.93
N THR A 14 31.99 -13.07 6.90
CA THR A 14 33.43 -12.79 6.98
C THR A 14 33.88 -11.36 6.75
N ALA A 15 33.04 -10.34 6.86
CA ALA A 15 33.48 -8.97 6.60
C ALA A 15 33.30 -7.98 7.78
N THR A 16 33.40 -8.43 9.05
CA THR A 16 33.49 -7.50 10.19
C THR A 16 34.47 -8.00 11.24
N ALA A 17 35.73 -7.89 10.98
CA ALA A 17 36.75 -7.81 12.03
C ALA A 17 38.03 -7.25 11.43
N LEU A 18 38.31 -5.97 11.63
CA LEU A 18 39.63 -5.40 11.82
C LEU A 18 39.60 -3.86 11.71
N ALA A 19 39.53 -3.19 12.83
CA ALA A 19 40.37 -2.03 13.16
C ALA A 19 39.97 -1.53 14.56
N GLY A 20 40.62 -2.04 15.53
CA GLY A 20 40.67 -1.47 16.87
C GLY A 20 42.06 -0.97 17.16
N CYS A 21 42.17 -0.11 18.16
CA CYS A 21 43.31 0.40 18.90
C CYS A 21 44.04 1.58 18.22
N GLY A 22 44.29 2.66 18.92
CA GLY A 22 44.45 3.02 20.29
C GLY A 22 45.01 4.41 20.41
N GLY A 23 44.78 5.03 21.55
CA GLY A 23 45.79 5.72 22.34
C GLY A 23 45.72 7.23 22.47
N SER A 24 45.07 7.63 23.52
CA SER A 24 45.36 8.69 24.52
C SER A 24 46.26 9.91 24.24
N GLY A 25 45.79 11.08 24.67
CA GLY A 25 46.63 11.98 25.44
C GLY A 25 46.68 13.45 25.00
N GLY A 26 46.11 14.35 25.83
CA GLY A 26 46.81 15.58 26.22
C GLY A 26 46.39 16.93 25.63
N SER A 27 45.57 17.61 26.33
CA SER A 27 45.56 19.00 26.83
C SER A 27 46.34 20.14 26.10
N SER A 28 45.65 21.23 25.97
CA SER A 28 45.86 22.64 26.36
C SER A 28 45.94 23.69 25.26
N SER A 29 44.98 24.57 25.34
CA SER A 29 44.92 26.05 25.27
C SER A 29 45.95 26.84 24.41
N THR A 30 45.51 27.76 23.58
CA THR A 30 45.48 29.22 23.77
C THR A 30 45.25 29.98 22.47
N ASP A 31 44.54 31.07 22.61
CA ASP A 31 44.27 32.24 21.77
C ASP A 31 45.27 32.67 20.69
N SER A 32 44.79 33.19 19.56
CA SER A 32 44.87 34.62 19.22
C SER A 32 44.36 34.94 17.80
N LYS A 33 43.71 36.07 17.71
CA LYS A 33 43.18 36.86 16.58
C LYS A 33 44.14 37.07 15.40
N SER A 34 43.61 37.22 14.19
CA SER A 34 43.34 38.47 13.49
C SER A 34 43.13 38.31 11.98
N ASP A 35 42.05 38.99 11.56
CA ASP A 35 41.82 39.77 10.34
C ASP A 35 42.22 39.29 8.91
N GLY A 36 41.21 39.40 8.07
CA GLY A 36 41.32 40.12 6.79
C GLY A 36 41.09 39.34 5.51
N GLY A 37 39.99 39.63 4.80
CA GLY A 37 40.03 39.54 3.34
C GLY A 37 38.88 38.80 2.66
N SER A 38 37.90 39.55 2.25
CA SER A 38 36.85 39.35 1.27
C SER A 38 37.26 38.51 0.06
N SER A 39 36.43 37.56 -0.34
CA SER A 39 35.93 37.43 -1.73
C SER A 39 34.80 36.45 -1.80
N ALA A 40 33.69 36.88 -2.36
CA ALA A 40 32.52 36.09 -2.69
C ALA A 40 32.81 35.04 -3.79
N ALA A 41 32.36 33.83 -3.58
CA ALA A 41 31.98 32.95 -4.64
C ALA A 41 30.84 32.08 -4.13
N SER A 42 29.66 32.39 -4.63
CA SER A 42 28.46 31.59 -4.60
C SER A 42 28.71 30.18 -5.14
N GLY A 43 28.30 29.21 -4.39
CA GLY A 43 28.25 27.83 -4.79
C GLY A 43 27.42 27.08 -3.74
N ASP A 44 26.11 27.32 -3.76
CA ASP A 44 25.15 26.51 -3.08
C ASP A 44 25.05 25.19 -3.88
N ALA A 45 25.93 24.26 -3.56
CA ALA A 45 25.76 22.87 -3.91
C ALA A 45 24.98 22.25 -2.76
N SER A 46 23.67 22.17 -2.93
CA SER A 46 22.86 21.25 -2.14
C SER A 46 23.53 19.88 -2.24
N ASP A 47 24.03 19.36 -1.12
CA ASP A 47 24.38 17.96 -0.96
C ASP A 47 23.09 17.14 -1.13
N GLU A 48 22.73 16.84 -2.38
CA GLU A 48 21.83 15.74 -2.67
C GLU A 48 22.51 14.49 -2.13
N LYS A 49 22.03 14.01 -0.98
CA LYS A 49 22.39 12.68 -0.50
C LYS A 49 22.03 11.69 -1.61
N THR A 50 23.02 11.25 -2.35
CA THR A 50 22.85 10.13 -3.30
C THR A 50 22.48 8.90 -2.51
N VAL A 51 21.23 8.45 -2.68
CA VAL A 51 20.75 7.19 -2.09
C VAL A 51 21.44 6.05 -2.83
N ASP A 52 22.13 5.18 -2.11
CA ASP A 52 22.85 4.06 -2.71
C ASP A 52 21.89 3.04 -3.33
N ALA A 53 22.23 2.56 -4.52
CA ALA A 53 21.50 1.47 -5.16
C ALA A 53 21.68 0.17 -4.34
N ASN A 54 20.59 -0.58 -4.18
CA ASN A 54 20.57 -1.84 -3.42
C ASN A 54 21.20 -2.98 -4.25
N THR A 55 22.53 -2.97 -4.37
CA THR A 55 23.32 -3.96 -5.13
C THR A 55 23.95 -4.99 -4.22
N VAL A 56 24.28 -6.14 -4.77
CA VAL A 56 24.96 -7.25 -4.09
C VAL A 56 26.22 -7.67 -4.84
N ASP A 57 27.05 -8.48 -4.22
CA ASP A 57 28.22 -9.08 -4.86
C ASP A 57 27.80 -9.88 -6.12
N PRO A 58 28.40 -9.62 -7.31
CA PRO A 58 28.05 -10.33 -8.55
C PRO A 58 28.21 -11.84 -8.47
N SER A 59 29.03 -12.38 -7.56
CA SER A 59 29.14 -13.81 -7.35
C SER A 59 27.88 -14.51 -6.91
N LEU A 60 26.90 -13.74 -6.34
CA LEU A 60 25.60 -14.25 -5.90
C LEU A 60 24.66 -14.65 -7.05
N PHE A 61 24.95 -14.24 -8.30
CA PHE A 61 24.27 -14.77 -9.48
C PHE A 61 24.66 -16.24 -9.76
N GLY A 62 25.72 -16.75 -9.11
CA GLY A 62 26.22 -18.10 -9.36
C GLY A 62 26.62 -18.31 -10.82
N ASP A 63 26.25 -19.47 -11.36
CA ASP A 63 26.51 -19.85 -12.75
C ASP A 63 25.47 -19.35 -13.76
N GLU A 64 24.52 -18.50 -13.32
CA GLU A 64 23.50 -17.94 -14.21
C GLU A 64 24.11 -16.96 -15.21
N ASP A 65 23.86 -17.21 -16.50
CA ASP A 65 24.30 -16.42 -17.64
C ASP A 65 23.20 -16.38 -18.72
N ASN A 66 23.31 -15.46 -19.68
CA ASN A 66 22.29 -15.24 -20.70
C ASN A 66 20.88 -15.09 -20.08
N ILE A 67 20.82 -14.31 -19.00
CA ILE A 67 19.68 -14.18 -18.11
C ILE A 67 18.48 -13.60 -18.86
N SER A 68 17.33 -14.27 -18.76
CA SER A 68 16.06 -13.79 -19.31
C SER A 68 15.02 -13.80 -18.22
N LEU A 69 14.50 -12.61 -17.86
CA LEU A 69 13.49 -12.42 -16.81
C LEU A 69 12.26 -11.70 -17.36
N LYS A 70 11.11 -11.99 -16.77
CA LYS A 70 9.87 -11.23 -16.93
C LYS A 70 9.54 -10.53 -15.62
N VAL A 71 9.11 -9.29 -15.71
CA VAL A 71 8.71 -8.47 -14.56
C VAL A 71 7.29 -7.96 -14.77
N TRP A 72 6.42 -8.09 -13.77
CA TRP A 72 5.11 -7.46 -13.76
C TRP A 72 5.10 -6.29 -12.79
N ALA A 73 4.65 -5.14 -13.29
CA ALA A 73 4.46 -3.92 -12.53
C ALA A 73 3.12 -3.26 -12.91
N PRO A 74 2.47 -2.50 -12.01
CA PRO A 74 1.24 -1.81 -12.35
C PRO A 74 1.46 -0.72 -13.40
N SER A 75 0.41 -0.40 -14.16
CA SER A 75 0.50 0.50 -15.31
C SER A 75 1.09 1.87 -14.97
N GLN A 76 0.73 2.42 -13.79
CA GLN A 76 1.23 3.72 -13.32
C GLN A 76 2.73 3.72 -12.98
N ALA A 77 3.30 2.56 -12.62
CA ALA A 77 4.72 2.40 -12.31
C ALA A 77 5.55 1.85 -13.48
N LEU A 78 4.92 1.48 -14.60
CA LEU A 78 5.53 0.71 -15.67
C LEU A 78 6.82 1.34 -16.21
N GLU A 79 6.79 2.63 -16.55
CA GLU A 79 7.93 3.33 -17.13
C GLU A 79 9.06 3.53 -16.09
N LEU A 80 8.70 3.78 -14.83
CA LEU A 80 9.68 3.89 -13.76
C LEU A 80 10.38 2.55 -13.51
N VAL A 81 9.62 1.45 -13.44
CA VAL A 81 10.20 0.11 -13.25
C VAL A 81 11.09 -0.30 -14.43
N LYS A 82 10.72 0.05 -15.69
CA LYS A 82 11.59 -0.15 -16.84
C LYS A 82 12.95 0.57 -16.67
N LYS A 83 12.91 1.85 -16.26
CA LYS A 83 14.12 2.63 -15.97
C LYS A 83 14.95 1.97 -14.86
N GLN A 84 14.32 1.54 -13.76
CA GLN A 84 14.99 0.87 -12.64
C GLN A 84 15.63 -0.47 -13.07
N VAL A 85 14.98 -1.22 -13.95
CA VAL A 85 15.55 -2.44 -14.56
C VAL A 85 16.76 -2.14 -15.46
N GLU A 86 16.71 -1.07 -16.24
CA GLU A 86 17.87 -0.63 -17.03
C GLU A 86 19.05 -0.22 -16.13
N GLU A 87 18.79 0.45 -15.03
CA GLU A 87 19.81 0.81 -14.04
C GLU A 87 20.37 -0.43 -13.33
N PHE A 88 19.54 -1.40 -13.02
CA PHE A 88 19.96 -2.70 -12.51
C PHE A 88 20.94 -3.40 -13.48
N GLN A 89 20.61 -3.46 -14.77
CA GLN A 89 21.51 -4.06 -15.77
C GLN A 89 22.86 -3.32 -15.87
N LYS A 90 22.85 -1.98 -15.76
CA LYS A 90 24.08 -1.16 -15.75
C LYS A 90 24.93 -1.37 -14.49
N ALA A 91 24.29 -1.72 -13.36
CA ALA A 91 25.00 -2.00 -12.11
C ALA A 91 25.79 -3.33 -12.14
N TYR A 92 25.47 -4.22 -13.10
CA TYR A 92 26.12 -5.52 -13.26
C TYR A 92 26.67 -5.70 -14.68
N PRO A 93 27.69 -4.91 -15.10
CA PRO A 93 28.19 -4.89 -16.48
C PRO A 93 28.86 -6.21 -16.92
N ASP A 94 29.29 -7.02 -15.96
CA ASP A 94 29.96 -8.33 -16.23
C ASP A 94 28.95 -9.49 -16.37
N LYS A 95 27.64 -9.22 -16.24
CA LYS A 95 26.58 -10.21 -16.43
C LYS A 95 25.91 -10.04 -17.79
N THR A 96 25.60 -11.15 -18.44
CA THR A 96 24.89 -11.14 -19.72
C THR A 96 23.39 -11.24 -19.49
N PHE A 97 22.69 -10.14 -19.68
CA PHE A 97 21.23 -10.13 -19.71
C PHE A 97 20.75 -10.23 -21.15
N LYS A 98 20.15 -11.36 -21.51
CA LYS A 98 19.54 -11.56 -22.83
C LYS A 98 18.28 -10.71 -22.98
N SER A 99 17.42 -10.69 -21.96
CA SER A 99 16.23 -9.82 -21.87
C SER A 99 15.77 -9.69 -20.42
N ILE A 100 15.29 -8.51 -20.03
CA ILE A 100 14.44 -8.34 -18.87
C ILE A 100 13.20 -7.58 -19.36
N GLU A 101 12.07 -8.29 -19.49
CA GLU A 101 10.83 -7.76 -20.05
C GLU A 101 9.93 -7.27 -18.94
N VAL A 102 9.60 -5.97 -18.93
CA VAL A 102 8.67 -5.37 -17.96
C VAL A 102 7.33 -5.14 -18.64
N SER A 103 6.27 -5.72 -18.11
CA SER A 103 4.91 -5.59 -18.63
C SER A 103 3.92 -5.17 -17.55
N ALA A 104 2.82 -4.52 -17.98
CA ALA A 104 1.78 -4.04 -17.10
C ALA A 104 0.95 -5.20 -16.52
N MET A 105 0.78 -5.20 -15.20
CA MET A 105 -0.11 -6.09 -14.47
C MET A 105 -0.46 -5.43 -13.13
N ALA A 106 -1.73 -5.29 -12.83
CA ALA A 106 -2.17 -4.75 -11.54
C ALA A 106 -1.82 -5.73 -10.40
N GLU A 107 -1.40 -5.21 -9.24
CA GLU A 107 -1.01 -6.04 -8.09
C GLU A 107 -2.15 -6.92 -7.58
N ALA A 108 -3.40 -6.45 -7.67
CA ALA A 108 -4.58 -7.23 -7.32
C ALA A 108 -4.84 -8.41 -8.29
N GLU A 109 -4.33 -8.34 -9.53
CA GLU A 109 -4.50 -9.39 -10.55
C GLU A 109 -3.31 -10.34 -10.61
N SER A 110 -2.09 -9.85 -10.36
CA SER A 110 -0.85 -10.61 -10.51
C SER A 110 -0.85 -11.90 -9.69
N GLY A 111 -1.34 -11.83 -8.44
CA GLY A 111 -1.46 -12.99 -7.57
C GLY A 111 -2.40 -14.07 -8.13
N THR A 112 -3.48 -13.68 -8.79
CA THR A 112 -4.40 -14.61 -9.46
C THR A 112 -3.76 -15.20 -10.71
N GLN A 113 -3.07 -14.41 -11.50
CA GLN A 113 -2.44 -14.86 -12.75
C GLN A 113 -1.31 -15.86 -12.49
N ILE A 114 -0.47 -15.64 -11.48
CA ILE A 114 0.60 -16.58 -11.14
C ILE A 114 0.05 -17.92 -10.61
N LEU A 115 -1.08 -17.90 -9.89
CA LEU A 115 -1.78 -19.12 -9.44
C LEU A 115 -2.34 -19.94 -10.60
N ASN A 116 -2.77 -19.26 -11.68
CA ASN A 116 -3.28 -19.95 -12.87
C ASN A 116 -2.18 -20.71 -13.64
N ASP A 117 -1.01 -20.09 -13.85
CA ASP A 117 0.14 -20.72 -14.52
C ASP A 117 1.47 -20.04 -14.10
N ALA A 118 2.09 -20.56 -13.05
CA ALA A 118 3.37 -20.06 -12.57
C ALA A 118 4.51 -20.21 -13.59
N SER A 119 4.44 -21.17 -14.50
CA SER A 119 5.50 -21.44 -15.49
C SER A 119 5.53 -20.40 -16.63
N ALA A 120 4.37 -19.82 -16.96
CA ALA A 120 4.21 -18.77 -17.97
C ALA A 120 4.24 -17.36 -17.39
N ALA A 121 4.04 -17.23 -16.08
CA ALA A 121 3.99 -15.96 -15.34
C ALA A 121 5.36 -15.25 -15.28
N ALA A 122 5.35 -14.04 -14.71
CA ALA A 122 6.58 -13.29 -14.45
C ALA A 122 7.48 -13.96 -13.41
N ASP A 123 8.79 -13.74 -13.53
CA ASP A 123 9.81 -14.18 -12.57
C ASP A 123 9.79 -13.30 -11.31
N VAL A 124 9.54 -11.99 -11.50
CA VAL A 124 9.44 -10.98 -10.45
C VAL A 124 8.14 -10.21 -10.65
N PHE A 125 7.33 -10.04 -9.60
CA PHE A 125 6.01 -9.44 -9.74
C PHE A 125 5.55 -8.69 -8.49
N GLY A 126 4.87 -7.55 -8.70
CA GLY A 126 4.18 -6.82 -7.64
C GLY A 126 2.87 -7.52 -7.25
N PHE A 127 2.51 -7.53 -5.95
CA PHE A 127 1.23 -8.06 -5.48
C PHE A 127 0.79 -7.42 -4.16
N ALA A 128 -0.54 -7.42 -3.89
CA ALA A 128 -1.11 -6.93 -2.65
C ALA A 128 -1.08 -8.01 -1.54
N SER A 129 -0.98 -7.57 -0.29
CA SER A 129 -0.72 -8.42 0.89
C SER A 129 -1.74 -9.54 1.13
N ASP A 130 -2.99 -9.40 0.68
CA ASP A 130 -4.02 -10.45 0.79
C ASP A 130 -3.78 -11.70 -0.05
N HIS A 131 -2.89 -11.61 -1.05
CA HIS A 131 -2.50 -12.76 -1.87
C HIS A 131 -1.45 -13.65 -1.22
N LEU A 132 -0.72 -13.15 -0.20
CA LEU A 132 0.48 -13.80 0.33
C LEU A 132 0.25 -15.27 0.73
N ASN A 133 -0.77 -15.55 1.54
CA ASN A 133 -1.07 -16.90 2.00
C ASN A 133 -1.30 -17.86 0.83
N LYS A 134 -2.17 -17.47 -0.11
CA LYS A 134 -2.51 -18.29 -1.29
C LYS A 134 -1.29 -18.62 -2.14
N LEU A 135 -0.39 -17.64 -2.33
CA LEU A 135 0.83 -17.80 -3.11
C LEU A 135 1.82 -18.75 -2.42
N VAL A 136 1.94 -18.65 -1.09
CA VAL A 136 2.81 -19.52 -0.30
C VAL A 136 2.26 -20.95 -0.22
N ASP A 137 0.96 -21.13 0.01
CA ASP A 137 0.30 -22.44 0.08
C ASP A 137 0.36 -23.16 -1.26
N ALA A 138 0.20 -22.44 -2.37
CA ALA A 138 0.38 -22.96 -3.71
C ALA A 138 1.84 -23.22 -4.10
N LYS A 139 2.81 -22.81 -3.26
CA LYS A 139 4.26 -22.95 -3.48
C LYS A 139 4.76 -22.27 -4.76
N VAL A 140 4.08 -21.19 -5.18
CA VAL A 140 4.47 -20.39 -6.35
C VAL A 140 5.37 -19.21 -5.97
N LEU A 141 5.51 -18.91 -4.67
CA LEU A 141 6.33 -17.83 -4.14
C LEU A 141 7.60 -18.38 -3.48
N SER A 142 8.75 -17.82 -3.82
CA SER A 142 10.04 -18.16 -3.20
C SER A 142 10.23 -17.43 -1.87
N GLU A 143 10.94 -18.06 -0.93
CA GLU A 143 11.45 -17.38 0.28
C GLU A 143 12.39 -16.24 -0.11
N VAL A 144 12.38 -15.13 0.65
CA VAL A 144 13.29 -13.99 0.45
C VAL A 144 14.72 -14.38 0.77
N ALA A 145 15.63 -14.23 -0.19
CA ALA A 145 17.04 -14.61 -0.01
C ALA A 145 17.80 -13.66 0.94
N PHE A 146 17.45 -12.37 0.96
CA PHE A 146 18.15 -11.31 1.71
C PHE A 146 17.40 -10.90 2.99
N THR A 147 16.81 -11.87 3.69
CA THR A 147 15.87 -11.66 4.81
C THR A 147 16.39 -10.69 5.87
N LYS A 148 17.67 -10.81 6.28
CA LYS A 148 18.22 -9.92 7.31
C LYS A 148 18.25 -8.46 6.86
N THR A 149 18.81 -8.18 5.71
CA THR A 149 18.94 -6.83 5.18
C THR A 149 17.57 -6.21 4.89
N VAL A 150 16.67 -6.99 4.27
CA VAL A 150 15.29 -6.58 4.00
C VAL A 150 14.56 -6.22 5.30
N THR A 151 14.73 -7.02 6.37
CA THR A 151 14.14 -6.74 7.70
C THR A 151 14.70 -5.46 8.32
N ASP A 152 16.02 -5.27 8.21
CA ASP A 152 16.68 -4.12 8.81
C ASP A 152 16.30 -2.79 8.13
N MET A 153 16.07 -2.82 6.80
CA MET A 153 15.78 -1.63 5.99
C MET A 153 14.31 -1.18 6.06
N ASN A 154 13.38 -2.10 6.24
CA ASN A 154 11.96 -1.82 6.10
C ASN A 154 11.23 -1.72 7.45
N SER A 155 10.01 -1.14 7.44
CA SER A 155 9.17 -1.04 8.62
C SER A 155 8.84 -2.42 9.17
N LYS A 156 8.72 -2.51 10.49
CA LYS A 156 8.44 -3.78 11.17
C LYS A 156 7.10 -4.37 10.71
N GLU A 157 6.11 -3.53 10.56
CA GLU A 157 4.74 -3.90 10.21
C GLU A 157 4.69 -4.57 8.83
N THR A 158 5.35 -3.97 7.82
CA THR A 158 5.40 -4.55 6.47
C THR A 158 6.21 -5.85 6.43
N VAL A 159 7.30 -5.92 7.18
CA VAL A 159 8.11 -7.15 7.27
C VAL A 159 7.32 -8.29 7.94
N GLU A 160 6.65 -8.02 9.06
CA GLU A 160 5.85 -9.05 9.74
C GLU A 160 4.66 -9.51 8.89
N ALA A 161 3.99 -8.58 8.19
CA ALA A 161 2.90 -8.91 7.26
C ALA A 161 3.36 -9.70 6.02
N GLY A 162 4.65 -9.63 5.66
CA GLY A 162 5.26 -10.42 4.58
C GLY A 162 5.69 -11.84 4.98
N LYS A 163 5.44 -12.23 6.24
CA LYS A 163 5.85 -13.54 6.78
C LYS A 163 4.69 -14.52 6.86
N ILE A 164 4.99 -15.78 6.55
CA ILE A 164 4.12 -16.93 6.83
C ILE A 164 4.89 -17.90 7.72
N LYS A 165 4.34 -18.21 8.89
CA LYS A 165 4.96 -19.10 9.91
C LYS A 165 6.42 -18.72 10.23
N GLY A 166 6.67 -17.39 10.30
CA GLY A 166 7.99 -16.83 10.64
C GLY A 166 8.99 -16.72 9.48
N THR A 167 8.68 -17.23 8.29
CA THR A 167 9.51 -17.12 7.09
C THR A 167 9.04 -15.96 6.22
N LEU A 168 9.95 -15.08 5.79
CA LEU A 168 9.68 -13.96 4.91
C LEU A 168 9.63 -14.44 3.44
N TYR A 169 8.50 -14.20 2.76
CA TYR A 169 8.27 -14.62 1.38
C TYR A 169 8.16 -13.45 0.41
N ALA A 170 8.13 -12.23 0.89
CA ALA A 170 7.87 -11.07 0.06
C ALA A 170 8.81 -9.93 0.40
N TYR A 171 9.32 -9.24 -0.64
CA TYR A 171 10.11 -8.02 -0.50
C TYR A 171 9.17 -6.84 -0.31
N PRO A 172 9.22 -6.09 0.83
CA PRO A 172 8.35 -4.95 1.05
C PRO A 172 8.57 -3.87 -0.01
N GLU A 173 7.48 -3.38 -0.60
CA GLU A 173 7.51 -2.32 -1.60
C GLU A 173 6.88 -1.04 -1.10
N THR A 174 5.63 -1.10 -0.61
CA THR A 174 4.93 0.05 -0.05
C THR A 174 4.30 -0.23 1.32
N ASN A 175 4.02 0.86 2.06
CA ASN A 175 3.32 0.88 3.34
C ASN A 175 2.14 1.86 3.27
N ASP A 176 1.39 1.86 2.17
CA ASP A 176 0.33 2.82 1.93
C ASP A 176 -0.88 2.26 1.16
N ASN A 177 -1.00 0.93 1.05
CA ASN A 177 -2.12 0.31 0.34
C ASN A 177 -3.43 0.52 1.11
N GLY A 178 -3.97 1.74 1.03
CA GLY A 178 -5.16 2.21 1.70
C GLY A 178 -5.87 3.28 0.88
N TYR A 179 -6.95 3.81 1.42
CA TYR A 179 -7.73 4.86 0.82
C TYR A 179 -7.98 6.01 1.80
N TYR A 180 -8.23 7.18 1.25
CA TYR A 180 -8.34 8.43 1.96
C TYR A 180 -9.48 9.28 1.39
N LEU A 181 -9.83 10.38 2.07
CA LEU A 181 -10.75 11.39 1.55
C LEU A 181 -9.98 12.37 0.66
N VAL A 182 -10.39 12.49 -0.61
CA VAL A 182 -9.95 13.55 -1.52
C VAL A 182 -11.09 14.55 -1.75
N TYR A 183 -10.80 15.85 -1.81
CA TYR A 183 -11.81 16.88 -1.98
C TYR A 183 -11.29 18.15 -2.63
N ASP A 184 -12.19 18.85 -3.33
CA ASP A 184 -11.99 20.18 -3.86
C ASP A 184 -12.19 21.21 -2.74
N LYS A 185 -11.12 21.91 -2.32
CA LYS A 185 -11.15 22.94 -1.26
C LYS A 185 -12.07 24.11 -1.56
N THR A 186 -12.45 24.32 -2.83
CA THR A 186 -13.46 25.33 -3.19
C THR A 186 -14.88 24.90 -2.89
N VAL A 187 -15.09 23.58 -2.65
CA VAL A 187 -16.38 22.97 -2.33
C VAL A 187 -16.46 22.58 -0.86
N VAL A 188 -15.45 21.86 -0.38
CA VAL A 188 -15.36 21.37 1.00
C VAL A 188 -14.21 22.09 1.68
N ALA A 189 -14.49 22.98 2.61
CA ALA A 189 -13.46 23.64 3.41
C ALA A 189 -12.76 22.62 4.34
N ASP A 190 -11.46 22.81 4.62
CA ASP A 190 -10.65 21.87 5.40
C ASP A 190 -11.28 21.52 6.75
N GLU A 191 -11.90 22.49 7.43
CA GLU A 191 -12.59 22.29 8.72
C GLU A 191 -13.87 21.45 8.62
N LYS A 192 -14.43 21.25 7.42
CA LYS A 192 -15.61 20.42 7.17
C LYS A 192 -15.25 19.00 6.71
N ALA A 193 -14.02 18.75 6.35
CA ALA A 193 -13.58 17.45 5.84
C ALA A 193 -13.59 16.32 6.89
N GLY A 194 -13.80 16.65 8.16
CA GLY A 194 -13.80 15.68 9.26
C GLY A 194 -15.14 14.94 9.49
N LYS A 195 -16.26 15.38 8.88
CA LYS A 195 -17.60 14.79 9.07
C LYS A 195 -18.26 14.52 7.72
N LEU A 196 -18.77 13.31 7.56
CA LEU A 196 -19.41 12.89 6.30
C LEU A 196 -20.65 13.73 5.99
N GLU A 197 -21.43 14.09 7.01
CA GLU A 197 -22.60 14.96 6.91
C GLU A 197 -22.23 16.34 6.35
N ASP A 198 -21.16 16.95 6.88
CA ASP A 198 -20.69 18.28 6.45
C ASP A 198 -20.17 18.27 5.01
N ILE A 199 -19.44 17.20 4.64
CA ILE A 199 -18.95 16.97 3.28
C ILE A 199 -20.12 16.85 2.30
N LEU A 200 -21.10 16.01 2.62
CA LEU A 200 -22.25 15.79 1.76
C LEU A 200 -23.11 17.05 1.63
N ALA A 201 -23.29 17.80 2.72
CA ALA A 201 -23.99 19.10 2.69
C ALA A 201 -23.27 20.08 1.77
N ALA A 202 -21.95 20.21 1.90
CA ALA A 202 -21.15 21.11 1.07
C ALA A 202 -21.21 20.72 -0.42
N CYS A 203 -21.09 19.43 -0.74
CA CYS A 203 -21.25 18.93 -2.11
C CYS A 203 -22.65 19.22 -2.67
N LYS A 204 -23.70 18.99 -1.90
CA LYS A 204 -25.09 19.25 -2.28
C LYS A 204 -25.33 20.73 -2.56
N ASP A 205 -24.86 21.60 -1.67
CA ASP A 205 -25.01 23.06 -1.80
C ASP A 205 -24.28 23.60 -3.04
N ALA A 206 -23.15 23.00 -3.39
CA ALA A 206 -22.40 23.31 -4.61
C ALA A 206 -22.96 22.64 -5.88
N GLY A 207 -24.00 21.80 -5.78
CA GLY A 207 -24.53 21.02 -6.90
C GLY A 207 -23.55 19.95 -7.41
N LYS A 208 -22.65 19.48 -6.57
CA LYS A 208 -21.61 18.51 -6.89
C LYS A 208 -21.92 17.12 -6.27
N LYS A 209 -21.22 16.11 -6.73
CA LYS A 209 -21.32 14.75 -6.22
C LYS A 209 -20.22 14.45 -5.19
N PHE A 210 -20.49 13.41 -4.41
CA PHE A 210 -19.52 12.68 -3.59
C PHE A 210 -19.47 11.23 -4.08
N ILE A 211 -18.28 10.70 -4.37
CA ILE A 211 -18.08 9.31 -4.80
C ILE A 211 -17.51 8.47 -3.67
N PHE A 212 -18.15 7.32 -3.40
CA PHE A 212 -17.64 6.25 -2.56
C PHE A 212 -18.05 4.93 -3.22
N ASP A 213 -17.09 4.11 -3.65
CA ASP A 213 -17.36 2.83 -4.35
C ASP A 213 -17.85 1.75 -3.37
N CYS A 214 -19.11 1.88 -2.93
CA CYS A 214 -19.72 0.98 -1.95
C CYS A 214 -19.83 -0.46 -2.46
N GLY A 215 -19.95 -0.65 -3.76
CA GLY A 215 -20.13 -1.95 -4.40
C GLY A 215 -18.85 -2.77 -4.54
N ASN A 216 -17.71 -2.15 -4.39
CA ASN A 216 -16.42 -2.80 -4.37
C ASN A 216 -16.08 -3.22 -2.92
N GLY A 217 -15.86 -4.51 -2.69
CA GLY A 217 -15.64 -5.04 -1.33
C GLY A 217 -14.46 -4.43 -0.59
N TYR A 218 -13.44 -3.94 -1.30
CA TYR A 218 -12.29 -3.27 -0.70
C TYR A 218 -12.68 -1.95 -0.01
N TYR A 219 -13.60 -1.20 -0.60
CA TYR A 219 -14.16 0.02 0.00
C TYR A 219 -15.39 -0.28 0.84
N GLY A 220 -16.24 -1.22 0.39
CA GLY A 220 -17.50 -1.59 1.04
C GLY A 220 -17.34 -2.17 2.44
N CYS A 221 -16.20 -2.82 2.74
CA CYS A 221 -15.91 -3.32 4.09
C CYS A 221 -15.84 -2.20 5.14
N THR A 222 -15.64 -0.94 4.74
CA THR A 222 -15.69 0.23 5.64
C THR A 222 -16.98 0.27 6.45
N PHE A 223 -18.12 -0.09 5.87
CA PHE A 223 -19.40 -0.05 6.56
C PHE A 223 -19.48 -1.10 7.68
N ALA A 224 -19.05 -2.34 7.40
CA ALA A 224 -18.99 -3.40 8.40
C ALA A 224 -17.98 -3.07 9.52
N PHE A 225 -16.79 -2.61 9.16
CA PHE A 225 -15.75 -2.28 10.13
C PHE A 225 -16.15 -1.10 11.03
N THR A 226 -16.74 -0.05 10.45
CA THR A 226 -17.27 1.09 11.23
C THR A 226 -18.41 0.68 12.14
N ALA A 227 -19.22 -0.31 11.73
CA ALA A 227 -20.25 -0.92 12.56
C ALA A 227 -19.71 -1.80 13.70
N GLY A 228 -18.37 -1.98 13.78
CA GLY A 228 -17.71 -2.70 14.87
C GLY A 228 -17.32 -4.13 14.53
N VAL A 229 -17.63 -4.62 13.32
CA VAL A 229 -17.15 -5.93 12.86
C VAL A 229 -15.62 -5.88 12.73
N LYS A 230 -14.94 -6.90 13.22
CA LYS A 230 -13.48 -7.04 13.15
C LYS A 230 -13.13 -8.42 12.63
N ILE A 231 -12.04 -8.48 11.89
CA ILE A 231 -11.45 -9.74 11.42
C ILE A 231 -10.17 -10.04 12.22
N ASP A 232 -9.86 -11.35 12.40
CA ASP A 232 -8.69 -11.83 13.11
C ASP A 232 -8.01 -12.97 12.33
N GLY A 233 -7.63 -12.66 11.08
CA GLY A 233 -7.02 -13.62 10.18
C GLY A 233 -7.97 -14.72 9.71
N LEU A 234 -7.42 -15.92 9.49
CA LEU A 234 -8.16 -17.10 9.03
C LEU A 234 -8.29 -18.13 10.17
N GLU A 235 -9.30 -18.98 10.08
CA GLU A 235 -9.44 -20.15 10.93
C GLU A 235 -8.31 -21.17 10.65
N ASP A 236 -8.25 -22.26 11.41
CA ASP A 236 -7.19 -23.28 11.30
C ASP A 236 -7.17 -23.99 9.93
N ASP A 237 -8.26 -23.92 9.17
CA ASP A 237 -8.34 -24.44 7.80
C ASP A 237 -7.57 -23.59 6.77
N GLY A 238 -7.16 -22.37 7.13
CA GLY A 238 -6.39 -21.44 6.30
C GLY A 238 -7.19 -20.76 5.19
N VAL A 239 -8.51 -20.92 5.12
CA VAL A 239 -9.37 -20.35 4.07
C VAL A 239 -10.62 -19.64 4.59
N THR A 240 -11.14 -20.03 5.76
CA THR A 240 -12.33 -19.42 6.36
C THR A 240 -11.95 -18.16 7.13
N GLN A 241 -12.65 -17.05 6.89
CA GLN A 241 -12.41 -15.78 7.61
C GLN A 241 -12.84 -15.90 9.06
N LYS A 242 -11.92 -15.58 9.96
CA LYS A 242 -12.21 -15.46 11.38
C LYS A 242 -12.69 -14.05 11.70
N PHE A 243 -13.84 -13.97 12.37
CA PHE A 243 -14.40 -12.73 12.88
C PHE A 243 -14.29 -12.68 14.38
N VAL A 244 -14.09 -11.46 14.91
CA VAL A 244 -14.16 -11.16 16.33
C VAL A 244 -15.62 -10.83 16.69
N ASP A 245 -16.05 -11.20 17.89
CA ASP A 245 -17.38 -10.82 18.39
C ASP A 245 -17.57 -9.30 18.37
N TYR A 246 -18.76 -8.86 17.99
CA TYR A 246 -19.15 -7.45 17.92
C TYR A 246 -20.52 -7.22 18.59
N ASP A 247 -20.77 -5.99 18.99
CA ASP A 247 -22.08 -5.58 19.52
C ASP A 247 -23.09 -5.43 18.38
N GLU A 248 -24.05 -6.35 18.29
CA GLU A 248 -25.05 -6.41 17.22
C GLU A 248 -25.93 -5.16 17.19
N ASP A 249 -26.38 -4.65 18.35
CA ASP A 249 -27.28 -3.49 18.41
C ASP A 249 -26.56 -2.22 17.97
N GLU A 250 -25.31 -2.02 18.38
CA GLU A 250 -24.47 -0.90 17.92
C GLU A 250 -24.13 -1.00 16.43
N ALA A 251 -23.90 -2.21 15.92
CA ALA A 251 -23.66 -2.45 14.51
C ALA A 251 -24.88 -2.09 13.66
N VAL A 252 -26.06 -2.53 14.07
CA VAL A 252 -27.34 -2.21 13.40
C VAL A 252 -27.58 -0.71 13.35
N LYS A 253 -27.44 0.00 14.47
CA LYS A 253 -27.58 1.48 14.52
C LYS A 253 -26.63 2.18 13.56
N THR A 254 -25.38 1.69 13.48
CA THR A 254 -24.37 2.27 12.59
C THR A 254 -24.74 2.07 11.11
N LEU A 255 -25.19 0.87 10.72
CA LEU A 255 -25.64 0.59 9.36
C LEU A 255 -26.89 1.39 8.98
N GLN A 256 -27.84 1.55 9.94
CA GLN A 256 -29.00 2.41 9.77
C GLN A 256 -28.61 3.88 9.55
N ALA A 257 -27.63 4.40 10.32
CA ALA A 257 -27.13 5.75 10.15
C ALA A 257 -26.54 5.98 8.75
N PHE A 258 -25.73 5.04 8.25
CA PHE A 258 -25.23 5.09 6.87
C PHE A 258 -26.38 5.11 5.85
N SER A 259 -27.33 4.18 5.96
CA SER A 259 -28.45 4.11 5.00
C SER A 259 -29.31 5.37 5.02
N LYS A 260 -29.59 5.94 6.20
CA LYS A 260 -30.32 7.21 6.34
C LYS A 260 -29.60 8.35 5.66
N LEU A 261 -28.29 8.50 5.95
CA LEU A 261 -27.47 9.58 5.40
C LEU A 261 -27.37 9.49 3.86
N MET A 262 -27.12 8.30 3.33
CA MET A 262 -27.02 8.08 1.89
C MET A 262 -28.34 8.39 1.17
N LYS A 263 -29.48 8.10 1.78
CA LYS A 263 -30.81 8.44 1.25
C LYS A 263 -31.14 9.92 1.33
N GLU A 264 -30.78 10.59 2.42
CA GLU A 264 -30.95 12.04 2.60
C GLU A 264 -30.17 12.81 1.51
N TYR A 265 -28.98 12.29 1.15
CA TYR A 265 -28.13 12.88 0.14
C TYR A 265 -28.19 12.15 -1.21
N LYS A 266 -29.32 11.47 -1.51
CA LYS A 266 -29.56 10.83 -2.80
C LYS A 266 -29.30 11.81 -3.96
N GLY A 267 -28.49 11.39 -4.93
CA GLY A 267 -28.08 12.21 -6.08
C GLY A 267 -26.81 13.04 -5.83
N THR A 268 -26.43 13.29 -4.58
CA THR A 268 -25.13 13.83 -4.18
C THR A 268 -24.17 12.67 -3.86
N PHE A 269 -24.56 11.80 -2.93
CA PHE A 269 -23.84 10.54 -2.67
C PHE A 269 -24.03 9.57 -3.83
N THR A 270 -22.93 9.05 -4.37
CA THR A 270 -22.94 8.10 -5.49
C THR A 270 -21.93 6.97 -5.25
N SER A 271 -22.35 5.73 -5.55
CA SER A 271 -21.45 4.58 -5.59
C SER A 271 -20.99 4.38 -7.05
N LEU A 272 -19.80 4.87 -7.35
CA LEU A 272 -19.18 4.77 -8.67
C LEU A 272 -17.73 4.31 -8.48
N ASP A 273 -17.18 3.69 -9.53
CA ASP A 273 -15.78 3.27 -9.57
C ASP A 273 -14.85 4.46 -9.34
N VAL A 274 -13.83 4.26 -8.50
CA VAL A 274 -12.82 5.28 -8.15
C VAL A 274 -12.08 5.83 -9.38
N ALA A 275 -11.99 5.10 -10.47
CA ALA A 275 -11.44 5.59 -11.73
C ALA A 275 -12.18 6.82 -12.29
N GLN A 276 -13.38 7.12 -11.78
CA GLN A 276 -14.16 8.30 -12.17
C GLN A 276 -13.86 9.55 -11.32
N ILE A 277 -13.07 9.44 -10.25
CA ILE A 277 -12.83 10.53 -9.30
C ILE A 277 -12.04 11.66 -9.96
N ALA A 278 -10.86 11.40 -10.50
CA ALA A 278 -10.05 12.44 -11.16
C ALA A 278 -10.82 13.15 -12.29
N SER A 279 -11.48 12.37 -13.17
CA SER A 279 -12.29 12.95 -14.25
C SER A 279 -13.51 13.73 -13.74
N GLY A 280 -14.08 13.33 -12.61
CA GLY A 280 -15.17 14.06 -11.94
C GLY A 280 -14.70 15.44 -11.41
N PHE A 281 -13.48 15.53 -10.92
CA PHE A 281 -12.86 16.81 -10.53
C PHE A 281 -12.54 17.68 -11.77
N GLU A 282 -11.92 17.11 -12.81
CA GLU A 282 -11.61 17.84 -14.07
C GLU A 282 -12.85 18.45 -14.72
N THR A 283 -13.95 17.70 -14.72
CA THR A 283 -15.23 18.18 -15.29
C THR A 283 -16.03 19.06 -14.35
N GLY A 284 -15.56 19.23 -13.12
CA GLY A 284 -16.23 20.03 -12.09
C GLY A 284 -17.55 19.43 -11.61
N THR A 285 -17.79 18.12 -11.77
CA THR A 285 -19.00 17.42 -11.33
C THR A 285 -18.86 16.82 -9.93
N LEU A 286 -17.62 16.67 -9.43
CA LEU A 286 -17.28 16.09 -8.14
C LEU A 286 -16.82 17.17 -7.16
N GLY A 287 -17.25 17.07 -5.90
CA GLY A 287 -16.79 17.91 -4.80
C GLY A 287 -15.86 17.18 -3.84
N ALA A 288 -16.09 15.87 -3.63
CA ALA A 288 -15.24 15.03 -2.81
C ALA A 288 -15.45 13.54 -3.15
N GLY A 289 -14.52 12.68 -2.71
CA GLY A 289 -14.63 11.24 -2.88
C GLY A 289 -13.66 10.48 -1.98
N VAL A 290 -13.82 9.16 -1.93
CA VAL A 290 -12.89 8.23 -1.27
C VAL A 290 -12.07 7.53 -2.34
N ASP A 291 -10.76 7.77 -2.38
CA ASP A 291 -9.86 7.22 -3.39
C ASP A 291 -8.66 6.50 -2.79
N GLY A 292 -8.06 5.62 -3.57
CA GLY A 292 -6.88 4.86 -3.19
C GLY A 292 -5.58 5.64 -3.36
N SER A 293 -4.58 5.35 -2.52
CA SER A 293 -3.24 5.95 -2.57
C SER A 293 -2.57 5.87 -3.95
N TRP A 294 -2.96 4.91 -4.76
CA TRP A 294 -2.40 4.68 -6.11
C TRP A 294 -2.92 5.65 -7.18
N ASN A 295 -3.99 6.42 -6.92
CA ASN A 295 -4.55 7.43 -7.82
C ASN A 295 -4.11 8.86 -7.49
N THR A 296 -3.28 9.03 -6.50
CA THR A 296 -2.83 10.30 -5.92
C THR A 296 -2.45 11.36 -6.94
N ASN A 297 -1.60 11.01 -7.92
CA ASN A 297 -1.13 11.98 -8.92
C ASN A 297 -2.28 12.46 -9.82
N ALA A 298 -3.20 11.57 -10.20
CA ALA A 298 -4.35 11.93 -11.02
C ALA A 298 -5.28 12.93 -10.30
N ASP A 299 -5.50 12.73 -9.00
CA ASP A 299 -6.32 13.62 -8.18
C ASP A 299 -5.65 14.98 -7.99
N GLN A 300 -4.33 15.01 -7.72
CA GLN A 300 -3.57 16.25 -7.60
C GLN A 300 -3.54 17.04 -8.91
N ASP A 301 -3.34 16.37 -10.04
CA ASP A 301 -3.33 16.99 -11.36
C ASP A 301 -4.70 17.59 -11.72
N ALA A 302 -5.78 16.91 -11.32
CA ALA A 302 -7.15 17.39 -11.56
C ALA A 302 -7.50 18.62 -10.71
N LEU A 303 -7.10 18.64 -9.44
CA LEU A 303 -7.48 19.68 -8.46
C LEU A 303 -6.43 20.81 -8.31
N LYS A 304 -5.16 20.53 -8.56
CA LYS A 304 -4.05 21.49 -8.45
C LYS A 304 -4.01 22.18 -7.06
N ASP A 305 -4.06 23.51 -7.03
CA ASP A 305 -4.02 24.31 -5.80
C ASP A 305 -5.25 24.08 -4.88
N ASN A 306 -6.35 23.54 -5.44
CA ASN A 306 -7.57 23.25 -4.71
C ASN A 306 -7.60 21.82 -4.11
N PHE A 307 -6.52 21.07 -4.27
CA PHE A 307 -6.43 19.70 -3.78
C PHE A 307 -6.46 19.65 -2.25
N GLY A 308 -7.41 18.88 -1.72
CA GLY A 308 -7.53 18.55 -0.30
C GLY A 308 -7.43 17.05 -0.08
N ALA A 309 -6.69 16.64 0.97
CA ALA A 309 -6.57 15.26 1.40
C ALA A 309 -6.73 15.15 2.92
N ALA A 310 -7.51 14.19 3.38
CA ALA A 310 -7.71 13.91 4.79
C ALA A 310 -7.91 12.39 5.02
N LYS A 311 -7.75 11.95 6.28
CA LYS A 311 -8.26 10.63 6.66
C LYS A 311 -9.76 10.58 6.40
N LEU A 312 -10.34 9.39 6.34
CA LEU A 312 -11.80 9.24 6.22
C LEU A 312 -12.52 10.01 7.34
N PRO A 313 -13.69 10.58 7.04
CA PRO A 313 -14.46 11.36 8.00
C PRO A 313 -15.06 10.47 9.11
N THR A 314 -15.74 11.10 10.06
CA THR A 314 -16.66 10.44 10.98
C THR A 314 -18.07 10.43 10.41
N ILE A 315 -18.92 9.51 10.92
CA ILE A 315 -20.38 9.53 10.75
C ILE A 315 -21.06 9.68 12.11
N ASN A 316 -22.12 10.47 12.18
CA ASN A 316 -22.90 10.59 13.41
C ASN A 316 -23.86 9.42 13.59
N VAL A 317 -23.76 8.71 14.71
CA VAL A 317 -24.64 7.61 15.09
C VAL A 317 -25.27 7.96 16.44
N ASP A 318 -26.55 8.31 16.44
CA ASP A 318 -27.31 8.66 17.64
C ASP A 318 -26.62 9.75 18.52
N GLY A 319 -26.05 10.77 17.87
CA GLY A 319 -25.34 11.87 18.56
C GLY A 319 -23.88 11.62 18.87
N THR A 320 -23.33 10.47 18.52
CA THR A 320 -21.92 10.13 18.69
C THR A 320 -21.21 10.05 17.33
N ASP A 321 -20.14 10.78 17.16
CA ASP A 321 -19.33 10.74 15.94
C ASP A 321 -18.45 9.47 15.95
N LYS A 322 -18.68 8.55 15.02
CA LYS A 322 -17.87 7.33 14.82
C LYS A 322 -16.91 7.50 13.65
N GLN A 323 -15.62 7.23 13.86
CA GLN A 323 -14.61 7.24 12.82
C GLN A 323 -14.86 6.12 11.81
N LEU A 324 -14.83 6.43 10.51
CA LEU A 324 -14.86 5.42 9.47
C LEU A 324 -13.58 4.57 9.51
N ILE A 325 -13.76 3.25 9.53
CA ILE A 325 -12.66 2.27 9.60
C ILE A 325 -12.44 1.67 8.21
N SER A 326 -11.24 1.85 7.68
CA SER A 326 -10.88 1.37 6.34
C SER A 326 -10.23 -0.02 6.34
N MET A 327 -10.03 -0.58 5.16
CA MET A 327 -9.00 -1.58 4.91
C MET A 327 -7.66 -0.86 4.72
N PHE A 328 -6.57 -1.48 5.17
CA PHE A 328 -5.21 -0.98 4.97
C PHE A 328 -4.27 -2.16 4.76
N GLY A 329 -3.40 -2.06 3.78
CA GLY A 329 -2.49 -3.15 3.45
C GLY A 329 -1.13 -2.69 2.97
N TYR A 330 -0.42 -3.63 2.40
CA TYR A 330 0.94 -3.46 1.92
C TYR A 330 1.05 -4.00 0.49
N LYS A 331 2.03 -3.50 -0.25
CA LYS A 331 2.39 -4.08 -1.55
C LYS A 331 3.79 -4.68 -1.44
N TYR A 332 3.97 -5.73 -2.17
CA TYR A 332 5.17 -6.54 -2.15
C TYR A 332 5.68 -6.85 -3.55
N ILE A 333 6.97 -7.09 -3.65
CA ILE A 333 7.59 -7.72 -4.81
C ILE A 333 7.85 -9.18 -4.45
N GLY A 334 7.28 -10.10 -5.24
CA GLY A 334 7.45 -11.54 -5.11
C GLY A 334 8.41 -12.09 -6.16
N VAL A 335 9.02 -13.24 -5.84
CA VAL A 335 9.84 -14.02 -6.76
C VAL A 335 9.16 -15.35 -7.03
N ASN A 336 8.91 -15.63 -8.30
CA ASN A 336 8.28 -16.86 -8.76
C ASN A 336 9.19 -18.08 -8.50
N ALA A 337 8.67 -19.05 -7.75
CA ALA A 337 9.41 -20.28 -7.43
C ALA A 337 9.72 -21.15 -8.65
N SER A 338 9.04 -20.90 -9.78
CA SER A 338 9.25 -21.59 -11.07
C SER A 338 10.24 -20.87 -11.99
N SER A 339 10.86 -19.76 -11.55
CA SER A 339 11.84 -19.03 -12.35
C SER A 339 13.01 -19.92 -12.78
N LYS A 340 13.43 -19.77 -14.02
CA LYS A 340 14.61 -20.46 -14.56
C LYS A 340 15.94 -19.81 -14.12
N PHE A 341 15.87 -18.56 -13.65
CA PHE A 341 16.97 -17.76 -13.16
C PHE A 341 16.69 -17.31 -11.72
N PRO A 342 16.62 -18.26 -10.76
CA PRO A 342 16.15 -17.95 -9.41
C PRO A 342 17.08 -16.99 -8.64
N ALA A 343 18.41 -17.06 -8.86
CA ALA A 343 19.34 -16.14 -8.22
C ALA A 343 19.20 -14.72 -8.78
N SER A 344 19.12 -14.58 -10.11
CA SER A 344 18.92 -13.30 -10.78
C SER A 344 17.58 -12.66 -10.42
N ALA A 345 16.50 -13.45 -10.32
CA ALA A 345 15.18 -12.99 -9.92
C ALA A 345 15.18 -12.46 -8.47
N GLN A 346 15.87 -13.15 -7.54
CA GLN A 346 16.03 -12.70 -6.15
C GLN A 346 16.84 -11.39 -6.06
N ILE A 347 17.91 -11.26 -6.82
CA ILE A 347 18.75 -10.06 -6.84
C ILE A 347 17.98 -8.88 -7.44
N LEU A 348 17.22 -9.10 -8.51
CA LEU A 348 16.40 -8.07 -9.12
C LEU A 348 15.27 -7.62 -8.16
N ALA A 349 14.57 -8.55 -7.50
CA ALA A 349 13.54 -8.21 -6.52
C ALA A 349 14.11 -7.42 -5.33
N TYR A 350 15.29 -7.81 -4.85
CA TYR A 350 16.03 -7.09 -3.81
C TYR A 350 16.40 -5.67 -4.25
N TYR A 351 16.91 -5.51 -5.48
CA TYR A 351 17.23 -4.21 -6.06
C TYR A 351 16.00 -3.30 -6.16
N LEU A 352 14.92 -3.81 -6.75
CA LEU A 352 13.68 -3.06 -6.95
C LEU A 352 13.00 -2.69 -5.63
N SER A 353 13.14 -3.47 -4.56
CA SER A 353 12.63 -3.16 -3.23
C SER A 353 13.58 -2.31 -2.37
N GLY A 354 14.73 -1.93 -2.89
CA GLY A 354 15.76 -1.18 -2.17
C GLY A 354 15.41 0.30 -1.97
N GLU A 355 16.17 0.97 -1.11
CA GLU A 355 15.97 2.36 -0.69
C GLU A 355 15.83 3.30 -1.89
N LYS A 356 16.79 3.25 -2.84
CA LYS A 356 16.76 4.10 -4.03
C LYS A 356 15.47 3.94 -4.84
N CYS A 357 15.07 2.69 -5.13
CA CYS A 357 13.88 2.44 -5.93
C CYS A 357 12.59 2.85 -5.21
N GLN A 358 12.52 2.70 -3.89
CA GLN A 358 11.40 3.19 -3.09
C GLN A 358 11.38 4.73 -3.04
N GLN A 359 12.54 5.38 -2.92
CA GLN A 359 12.66 6.84 -2.98
C GLN A 359 12.14 7.37 -4.34
N GLU A 360 12.59 6.79 -5.45
CA GLU A 360 12.13 7.18 -6.79
C GLU A 360 10.61 6.98 -6.96
N ARG A 361 10.02 5.91 -6.40
CA ARG A 361 8.56 5.71 -6.40
C ARG A 361 7.85 6.78 -5.57
N ALA A 362 8.38 7.13 -4.41
CA ALA A 362 7.83 8.19 -3.57
C ALA A 362 7.85 9.56 -4.30
N GLU A 363 8.95 9.89 -4.96
CA GLU A 363 9.12 11.15 -5.69
C GLU A 363 8.27 11.23 -6.97
N THR A 364 8.17 10.11 -7.71
CA THR A 364 7.53 10.11 -9.03
C THR A 364 6.04 9.77 -8.97
N LEU A 365 5.66 8.85 -8.06
CA LEU A 365 4.31 8.29 -7.97
C LEU A 365 3.57 8.72 -6.69
N GLY A 366 4.26 9.36 -5.75
CA GLY A 366 3.68 9.72 -4.45
C GLY A 366 3.43 8.53 -3.53
N TRP A 367 4.00 7.34 -3.82
CA TRP A 367 3.75 6.13 -3.04
C TRP A 367 4.46 6.15 -1.69
N GLY A 368 3.76 5.66 -0.66
CA GLY A 368 4.31 5.51 0.69
C GLY A 368 5.26 4.32 0.79
N PRO A 369 6.56 4.56 1.06
CA PRO A 369 7.56 3.51 1.07
C PRO A 369 7.46 2.64 2.33
N SER A 370 7.93 1.40 2.22
CA SER A 370 8.22 0.54 3.36
C SER A 370 9.58 0.85 4.01
N ASN A 371 10.53 1.37 3.21
CA ASN A 371 11.88 1.68 3.69
C ASN A 371 11.88 2.78 4.74
N LYS A 372 12.52 2.52 5.90
CA LYS A 372 12.54 3.43 7.06
C LYS A 372 13.17 4.79 6.77
N ASN A 373 14.24 4.84 5.96
CA ASN A 373 14.90 6.09 5.62
C ASN A 373 14.00 6.95 4.74
N VAL A 374 13.37 6.33 3.74
CA VAL A 374 12.47 7.02 2.82
C VAL A 374 11.20 7.48 3.53
N GLN A 375 10.64 6.69 4.46
CA GLN A 375 9.49 7.12 5.29
C GLN A 375 9.76 8.41 6.07
N ASN A 376 10.99 8.62 6.50
CA ASN A 376 11.40 9.81 7.26
C ASN A 376 11.92 10.95 6.37
N SER A 377 11.89 10.82 5.05
CA SER A 377 12.32 11.86 4.12
C SER A 377 11.23 12.92 3.89
N PRO A 378 11.60 14.16 3.52
CA PRO A 378 10.63 15.22 3.25
C PRO A 378 9.61 14.88 2.18
N VAL A 379 9.94 14.03 1.19
CA VAL A 379 9.00 13.61 0.15
C VAL A 379 7.76 12.89 0.72
N ILE A 380 7.89 12.28 1.90
CA ILE A 380 6.79 11.63 2.61
C ILE A 380 6.24 12.51 3.72
N THR A 381 7.10 13.07 4.58
CA THR A 381 6.65 13.82 5.75
C THR A 381 5.90 15.12 5.41
N ASP A 382 6.22 15.73 4.27
CA ASP A 382 5.57 16.93 3.78
C ASP A 382 4.41 16.65 2.81
N ASN A 383 4.19 15.37 2.44
CA ASN A 383 3.14 14.97 1.51
C ASN A 383 1.78 14.86 2.24
N PRO A 384 0.77 15.70 1.91
CA PRO A 384 -0.52 15.71 2.60
C PRO A 384 -1.29 14.39 2.46
N ILE A 385 -1.09 13.66 1.35
CA ILE A 385 -1.75 12.38 1.12
C ILE A 385 -1.15 11.31 2.01
N GLN A 386 0.18 11.24 2.06
CA GLN A 386 0.86 10.29 2.93
C GLN A 386 0.53 10.54 4.41
N GLN A 387 0.37 11.81 4.80
CA GLN A 387 -0.13 12.17 6.13
C GLN A 387 -1.60 11.72 6.35
N ALA A 388 -2.45 11.85 5.33
CA ALA A 388 -3.85 11.40 5.40
C ALA A 388 -3.93 9.87 5.50
N ILE A 389 -3.17 9.14 4.69
CA ILE A 389 -3.07 7.67 4.71
C ILE A 389 -2.53 7.19 6.05
N GLN A 390 -1.47 7.80 6.58
CA GLN A 390 -0.92 7.44 7.88
C GLN A 390 -1.94 7.64 9.01
N LYS A 391 -2.65 8.78 9.03
CA LYS A 391 -3.72 9.01 10.01
C LYS A 391 -4.88 8.03 9.85
N GLN A 392 -5.18 7.59 8.63
CA GLN A 392 -6.23 6.60 8.38
C GLN A 392 -5.79 5.21 8.81
N SER A 393 -4.53 4.82 8.63
CA SER A 393 -4.03 3.50 9.04
C SER A 393 -4.20 3.22 10.54
N GLU A 394 -4.22 4.26 11.37
CA GLU A 394 -4.56 4.14 12.80
C GLU A 394 -6.02 3.72 13.04
N ASN A 395 -6.86 3.85 12.01
CA ASN A 395 -8.29 3.54 12.01
C ASN A 395 -8.59 2.55 10.85
N ALA A 396 -7.90 1.44 10.82
CA ALA A 396 -8.01 0.47 9.73
C ALA A 396 -7.89 -0.98 10.21
N CYS A 397 -8.50 -1.89 9.45
CA CYS A 397 -8.22 -3.32 9.53
C CYS A 397 -7.10 -3.66 8.54
N VAL A 398 -6.14 -4.47 8.97
CA VAL A 398 -4.99 -4.83 8.13
C VAL A 398 -5.39 -5.89 7.11
N GLN A 399 -5.05 -5.63 5.83
CA GLN A 399 -5.30 -6.53 4.69
C GLN A 399 -4.28 -7.69 4.67
N VAL A 400 -4.31 -8.51 5.70
CA VAL A 400 -3.47 -9.71 5.80
C VAL A 400 -4.36 -10.87 6.23
N ASN A 401 -4.16 -12.04 5.64
CA ASN A 401 -4.95 -13.23 5.93
C ASN A 401 -6.45 -13.01 5.66
N ILE A 402 -6.77 -12.50 4.48
CA ILE A 402 -8.15 -12.27 4.01
C ILE A 402 -8.65 -13.47 3.24
N ALA A 403 -9.82 -13.99 3.62
CA ALA A 403 -10.46 -15.09 2.92
C ALA A 403 -10.78 -14.72 1.46
N PRO A 404 -10.68 -15.66 0.50
CA PRO A 404 -11.07 -15.41 -0.89
C PRO A 404 -12.49 -14.93 -1.06
N THR A 405 -13.37 -15.39 -0.17
CA THR A 405 -14.80 -15.10 -0.15
C THR A 405 -15.18 -13.75 0.46
N PHE A 406 -14.20 -12.99 0.98
CA PHE A 406 -14.45 -11.74 1.74
C PHE A 406 -15.06 -10.61 0.91
N TRP A 407 -14.55 -10.40 -0.31
CA TRP A 407 -14.77 -9.16 -1.05
C TRP A 407 -16.20 -8.98 -1.56
N ASN A 408 -16.77 -10.00 -2.20
CA ASN A 408 -18.11 -9.91 -2.78
C ASN A 408 -19.22 -9.65 -1.74
N PRO A 409 -19.29 -10.35 -0.58
CA PRO A 409 -20.28 -10.04 0.45
C PRO A 409 -20.14 -8.64 1.02
N MET A 410 -18.91 -8.11 1.19
CA MET A 410 -18.69 -6.74 1.67
C MET A 410 -19.17 -5.68 0.67
N GLY A 411 -18.94 -5.87 -0.63
CA GLY A 411 -19.51 -5.00 -1.67
C GLY A 411 -21.04 -5.10 -1.73
N ASN A 412 -21.60 -6.30 -1.56
CA ASN A 412 -23.04 -6.49 -1.51
C ASN A 412 -23.68 -5.78 -0.29
N LEU A 413 -23.02 -5.79 0.87
CA LEU A 413 -23.44 -5.00 2.03
C LEU A 413 -23.55 -3.51 1.65
N GLY A 414 -22.49 -2.93 1.07
CA GLY A 414 -22.48 -1.53 0.65
C GLY A 414 -23.60 -1.19 -0.34
N ASN A 415 -23.82 -2.05 -1.34
CA ASN A 415 -24.92 -1.88 -2.30
C ASN A 415 -26.31 -1.89 -1.62
N LYS A 416 -26.50 -2.72 -0.59
CA LYS A 416 -27.76 -2.77 0.14
C LYS A 416 -28.02 -1.52 0.99
N LEU A 417 -26.98 -0.86 1.52
CA LEU A 417 -27.12 0.38 2.27
C LEU A 417 -27.67 1.53 1.42
N ILE A 418 -27.30 1.60 0.13
CA ILE A 418 -27.71 2.67 -0.79
C ILE A 418 -28.97 2.32 -1.60
N ALA A 419 -29.45 1.07 -1.54
CA ALA A 419 -30.57 0.61 -2.33
C ALA A 419 -31.87 1.38 -1.96
N GLU A 420 -32.63 1.76 -2.98
CA GLU A 420 -33.87 2.55 -2.78
C GLU A 420 -34.92 1.79 -1.97
N GLU A 421 -35.02 0.49 -2.16
CA GLU A 421 -35.94 -0.41 -1.49
C GLU A 421 -35.61 -0.67 -0.03
N THR A 422 -34.38 -0.37 0.43
CA THR A 422 -33.97 -0.59 1.83
C THR A 422 -34.71 0.37 2.75
N ASP A 423 -35.48 -0.12 3.72
CA ASP A 423 -36.03 0.72 4.80
C ASP A 423 -34.92 0.99 5.83
N ALA A 424 -34.49 2.24 5.93
CA ALA A 424 -33.41 2.63 6.84
C ALA A 424 -33.80 2.57 8.33
N ASP A 425 -35.09 2.43 8.66
CA ASP A 425 -35.58 2.26 10.02
C ASP A 425 -35.81 0.79 10.42
N ASP A 426 -35.76 -0.14 9.47
CA ASP A 426 -35.94 -1.59 9.72
C ASP A 426 -34.69 -2.21 10.34
N ALA A 427 -34.63 -2.24 11.68
CA ALA A 427 -33.49 -2.84 12.41
C ALA A 427 -33.34 -4.35 12.15
N ASP A 428 -34.44 -5.09 11.98
CA ASP A 428 -34.40 -6.54 11.71
C ASP A 428 -33.80 -6.83 10.35
N PHE A 429 -34.07 -5.98 9.35
CA PHE A 429 -33.42 -6.05 8.05
C PHE A 429 -31.89 -5.91 8.19
N PHE A 430 -31.37 -4.91 8.88
CA PHE A 430 -29.93 -4.69 9.02
C PHE A 430 -29.25 -5.77 9.86
N LYS A 431 -29.95 -6.28 10.89
CA LYS A 431 -29.48 -7.42 11.69
C LYS A 431 -29.30 -8.66 10.80
N LYS A 432 -30.32 -8.96 9.99
CA LYS A 432 -30.24 -10.07 9.01
C LYS A 432 -29.16 -9.84 7.97
N LEU A 433 -29.11 -8.63 7.37
CA LEU A 433 -28.14 -8.28 6.35
C LEU A 433 -26.70 -8.51 6.84
N LEU A 434 -26.39 -8.07 8.07
CA LEU A 434 -25.05 -8.24 8.63
C LEU A 434 -24.72 -9.72 8.89
N LYS A 435 -25.66 -10.48 9.44
CA LYS A 435 -25.50 -11.93 9.64
C LYS A 435 -25.27 -12.68 8.32
N ASP A 436 -26.09 -12.40 7.30
CA ASP A 436 -25.96 -13.00 5.98
C ASP A 436 -24.62 -12.62 5.35
N THR A 437 -24.16 -11.37 5.51
CA THR A 437 -22.86 -10.92 5.00
C THR A 437 -21.72 -11.74 5.63
N ILE A 438 -21.70 -11.88 6.94
CA ILE A 438 -20.68 -12.66 7.67
C ILE A 438 -20.73 -14.15 7.27
N ALA A 439 -21.94 -14.74 7.21
CA ALA A 439 -22.13 -16.12 6.79
C ALA A 439 -21.62 -16.36 5.36
N ASN A 440 -21.93 -15.45 4.42
CA ASN A 440 -21.43 -15.54 3.04
C ASN A 440 -19.91 -15.38 2.92
N VAL A 441 -19.28 -14.55 3.79
CA VAL A 441 -17.80 -14.47 3.85
C VAL A 441 -17.23 -15.80 4.33
N ARG A 442 -17.88 -16.48 5.27
CA ARG A 442 -17.46 -17.80 5.80
C ARG A 442 -17.85 -18.97 4.90
N ASP A 443 -18.58 -18.72 3.81
CA ASP A 443 -19.13 -19.76 2.92
C ASP A 443 -20.05 -20.75 3.67
N GLU A 444 -20.80 -20.24 4.65
CA GLU A 444 -21.75 -21.01 5.49
C GLU A 444 -23.20 -20.85 4.98
N GLY A 445 -23.40 -20.19 3.79
CA GLY A 445 -24.68 -19.83 3.23
C GLY A 445 -25.28 -20.83 2.26
#